data_16010654fd763abba5cc84f8cdd02667
#
_entry.id   16010654fd763abba5cc84f8cdd02667
#
_cell.length_a   1.000
_cell.length_b   1.000
_cell.length_c   1.000
_cell.angle_alpha   90.00
_cell.angle_beta   90.00
_cell.angle_gamma   90.00
#
_symmetry.space_group_name_H-M   'P 1'
#
loop_
_entity.id
_entity.type
_entity.pdbx_description
1 polymer ?
#
loop_
_entity_poly.entity_id
_entity_poly.type
_entity_poly.pdbx_seq_one_letter_code
_entity_poly.pdbx_strand_id
1 'polypeptide(L)'
;MLDPKRLRTELDQVAAQLARRGYTLDVARIQALEEERKRIQVRTQELQAERNSRSKAIGQAKAKGEDVAPLLEQVAGLGTQLDAAKIALDGVQQDLDEILMAIPNIPHDSVPDGTGEDDNREVRRWGEPRRFDFEPKDHVDV
;
A
#
# COMPACT_ATOMS: atom_id res chain seq x y z
N MET A 1 -5.53 10.60 -4.49
CA MET A 1 -5.06 9.27 -4.06
C MET A 1 -5.44 9.08 -2.59
N LEU A 2 -5.97 7.93 -2.21
CA LEU A 2 -6.35 7.62 -0.83
C LEU A 2 -5.09 7.49 0.04
N ASP A 3 -5.13 8.02 1.28
CA ASP A 3 -4.03 7.85 2.23
C ASP A 3 -3.92 6.36 2.64
N PRO A 4 -2.77 5.70 2.42
CA PRO A 4 -2.55 4.31 2.81
C PRO A 4 -2.77 4.04 4.31
N LYS A 5 -2.59 5.06 5.15
CA LYS A 5 -2.83 4.95 6.59
C LYS A 5 -4.30 4.66 6.88
N ARG A 6 -5.23 5.25 6.15
CA ARG A 6 -6.67 5.03 6.33
C ARG A 6 -7.07 3.60 6.01
N LEU A 7 -6.47 2.98 5.00
CA LEU A 7 -6.69 1.55 4.70
C LEU A 7 -6.23 0.62 5.84
N ARG A 8 -5.23 1.03 6.62
CA ARG A 8 -4.75 0.23 7.76
C ARG A 8 -5.55 0.41 9.03
N THR A 9 -6.11 1.61 9.25
CA THR A 9 -6.75 1.96 10.53
C THR A 9 -8.27 2.05 10.45
N GLU A 10 -8.83 2.26 9.26
CA GLU A 10 -10.26 2.58 9.04
C GLU A 10 -10.84 1.80 7.85
N LEU A 11 -10.36 0.57 7.61
CA LEU A 11 -10.64 -0.18 6.38
C LEU A 11 -12.14 -0.36 6.13
N ASP A 12 -12.92 -0.73 7.14
CA ASP A 12 -14.36 -0.93 7.01
C ASP A 12 -15.09 0.39 6.71
N GLN A 13 -14.65 1.49 7.31
CA GLN A 13 -15.20 2.81 7.04
C GLN A 13 -14.89 3.26 5.60
N VAL A 14 -13.67 3.02 5.14
CA VAL A 14 -13.27 3.29 3.74
C VAL A 14 -14.11 2.46 2.77
N ALA A 15 -14.32 1.17 3.05
CA ALA A 15 -15.15 0.30 2.24
C ALA A 15 -16.60 0.81 2.15
N ALA A 16 -17.19 1.21 3.29
CA ALA A 16 -18.53 1.76 3.32
C ALA A 16 -18.65 3.09 2.53
N GLN A 17 -17.65 3.97 2.64
CA GLN A 17 -17.63 5.23 1.89
C GLN A 17 -17.47 5.03 0.38
N LEU A 18 -16.68 4.05 -0.04
CA LEU A 18 -16.51 3.69 -1.46
C LEU A 18 -17.75 3.03 -2.04
N ALA A 19 -18.48 2.24 -1.23
CA ALA A 19 -19.74 1.62 -1.64
C ALA A 19 -20.80 2.66 -2.04
N ARG A 20 -20.79 3.88 -1.45
CA ARG A 20 -21.69 4.98 -1.80
C ARG A 20 -21.57 5.41 -3.27
N ARG A 21 -20.44 5.16 -3.90
CA ARG A 21 -20.20 5.43 -5.32
C ARG A 21 -20.16 4.16 -6.19
N GLY A 22 -20.70 3.05 -5.70
CA GLY A 22 -20.76 1.78 -6.42
C GLY A 22 -19.44 1.01 -6.49
N TYR A 23 -18.40 1.40 -5.71
CA TYR A 23 -17.12 0.69 -5.70
C TYR A 23 -17.06 -0.31 -4.55
N THR A 24 -16.82 -1.58 -4.89
CA THR A 24 -16.64 -2.66 -3.90
C THR A 24 -15.15 -2.84 -3.62
N LEU A 25 -14.74 -2.54 -2.38
CA LEU A 25 -13.36 -2.74 -1.93
C LEU A 25 -13.16 -4.21 -1.50
N ASP A 26 -12.11 -4.85 -1.99
CA ASP A 26 -11.70 -6.18 -1.51
C ASP A 26 -10.98 -6.08 -0.16
N VAL A 27 -11.79 -5.96 0.90
CA VAL A 27 -11.33 -5.83 2.29
C VAL A 27 -10.50 -7.05 2.70
N ALA A 28 -10.92 -8.26 2.32
CA ALA A 28 -10.24 -9.49 2.72
C ALA A 28 -8.83 -9.57 2.13
N ARG A 29 -8.65 -9.19 0.87
CA ARG A 29 -7.34 -9.15 0.21
C ARG A 29 -6.41 -8.12 0.86
N ILE A 30 -6.90 -6.93 1.16
CA ILE A 30 -6.11 -5.89 1.81
C ILE A 30 -5.66 -6.34 3.20
N GLN A 31 -6.56 -6.92 3.99
CA GLN A 31 -6.22 -7.47 5.32
C GLN A 31 -5.14 -8.54 5.23
N ALA A 32 -5.29 -9.49 4.30
CA ALA A 32 -4.31 -10.56 4.12
C ALA A 32 -2.92 -10.02 3.75
N LEU A 33 -2.84 -9.04 2.85
CA LEU A 33 -1.58 -8.40 2.47
C LEU A 33 -0.95 -7.61 3.62
N GLU A 34 -1.73 -6.88 4.40
CA GLU A 34 -1.23 -6.13 5.56
C GLU A 34 -0.75 -7.07 6.69
N GLU A 35 -1.41 -8.20 6.92
CA GLU A 35 -0.96 -9.22 7.85
C GLU A 35 0.35 -9.87 7.38
N GLU A 36 0.45 -10.21 6.11
CA GLU A 36 1.67 -10.75 5.51
C GLU A 36 2.83 -9.75 5.63
N ARG A 37 2.59 -8.49 5.27
CA ARG A 37 3.57 -7.40 5.43
C ARG A 37 4.09 -7.32 6.86
N LYS A 38 3.18 -7.32 7.84
CA LYS A 38 3.53 -7.28 9.27
C LYS A 38 4.36 -8.50 9.68
N ARG A 39 3.97 -9.69 9.23
CA ARG A 39 4.70 -10.94 9.52
C ARG A 39 6.13 -10.89 8.99
N ILE A 40 6.31 -10.45 7.74
CA ILE A 40 7.64 -10.32 7.13
C ILE A 40 8.48 -9.28 7.87
N GLN A 41 7.91 -8.13 8.25
CA GLN A 41 8.62 -7.08 8.99
C GLN A 41 9.10 -7.57 10.36
N VAL A 42 8.25 -8.27 11.11
CA VAL A 42 8.63 -8.87 12.41
C VAL A 42 9.78 -9.87 12.20
N ARG A 43 9.64 -10.78 11.22
CA ARG A 43 10.70 -11.76 10.90
C ARG A 43 12.01 -11.11 10.51
N THR A 44 11.96 -10.04 9.72
CA THR A 44 13.16 -9.27 9.34
C THR A 44 13.87 -8.66 10.55
N GLN A 45 13.11 -8.11 11.50
CA GLN A 45 13.64 -7.54 12.73
C GLN A 45 14.33 -8.62 13.59
N GLU A 46 13.72 -9.80 13.73
CA GLU A 46 14.31 -10.95 14.44
C GLU A 46 15.63 -11.41 13.81
N LEU A 47 15.64 -11.60 12.48
CA LEU A 47 16.84 -11.98 11.72
C LEU A 47 17.95 -10.95 11.87
N GLN A 48 17.60 -9.66 11.87
CA GLN A 48 18.55 -8.57 12.03
C GLN A 48 19.14 -8.52 13.44
N ALA A 49 18.32 -8.75 14.45
CA ALA A 49 18.77 -8.85 15.83
C ALA A 49 19.70 -10.06 16.04
N GLU A 50 19.35 -11.21 15.46
CA GLU A 50 20.18 -12.41 15.51
C GLU A 50 21.52 -12.18 14.80
N ARG A 51 21.52 -11.62 13.59
CA ARG A 51 22.73 -11.27 12.85
C ARG A 51 23.65 -10.36 13.65
N ASN A 52 23.10 -9.32 14.31
CA ASN A 52 23.87 -8.42 15.15
C ASN A 52 24.48 -9.12 16.37
N SER A 53 23.74 -10.02 17.00
CA SER A 53 24.21 -10.84 18.11
C SER A 53 25.37 -11.77 17.67
N ARG A 54 25.22 -12.47 16.55
CA ARG A 54 26.25 -13.34 15.98
C ARG A 54 27.50 -12.56 15.57
N SER A 55 27.33 -11.37 15.01
CA SER A 55 28.47 -10.51 14.65
C SER A 55 29.28 -10.08 15.88
N LYS A 56 28.63 -9.80 17.01
CA LYS A 56 29.32 -9.53 18.29
C LYS A 56 30.06 -10.76 18.79
N ALA A 57 29.46 -11.95 18.69
CA ALA A 57 30.09 -13.21 19.10
C ALA A 57 31.35 -13.50 18.27
N ILE A 58 31.33 -13.25 16.95
CA ILE A 58 32.50 -13.33 16.08
C ILE A 58 33.62 -12.40 16.56
N GLY A 59 33.31 -11.15 16.90
CA GLY A 59 34.28 -10.21 17.44
C GLY A 59 34.94 -10.70 18.73
N GLN A 60 34.15 -11.28 19.63
CA GLN A 60 34.63 -11.83 20.90
C GLN A 60 35.48 -13.08 20.69
N ALA A 61 35.06 -14.00 19.83
CA ALA A 61 35.83 -15.22 19.48
C ALA A 61 37.18 -14.88 18.83
N LYS A 62 37.18 -13.89 17.91
CA LYS A 62 38.43 -13.40 17.31
C LYS A 62 39.42 -12.85 18.35
N ALA A 63 38.90 -12.08 19.30
CA ALA A 63 39.75 -11.51 20.37
C ALA A 63 40.35 -12.57 21.30
N LYS A 64 39.68 -13.73 21.39
CA LYS A 64 40.19 -14.91 22.19
C LYS A 64 41.03 -15.89 21.36
N GLY A 65 41.17 -15.69 20.06
CA GLY A 65 41.86 -16.61 19.18
C GLY A 65 41.09 -17.90 18.88
N GLU A 66 39.80 -17.93 19.08
CA GLU A 66 38.90 -19.06 18.82
C GLU A 66 38.59 -19.17 17.31
N ASP A 67 38.23 -20.40 16.85
CA ASP A 67 37.78 -20.61 15.48
C ASP A 67 36.45 -19.95 15.23
N VAL A 68 36.40 -19.06 14.24
CA VAL A 68 35.20 -18.29 13.88
C VAL A 68 34.50 -18.81 12.63
N ALA A 69 35.05 -19.82 11.94
CA ALA A 69 34.48 -20.33 10.69
C ALA A 69 32.99 -20.74 10.82
N PRO A 70 32.56 -21.49 11.87
CA PRO A 70 31.19 -21.87 12.05
C PRO A 70 30.25 -20.66 12.27
N LEU A 71 30.72 -19.63 12.95
CA LEU A 71 29.97 -18.42 13.21
C LEU A 71 29.78 -17.58 11.94
N LEU A 72 30.82 -17.53 11.08
CA LEU A 72 30.75 -16.83 9.79
C LEU A 72 29.76 -17.52 8.85
N GLU A 73 29.68 -18.82 8.81
CA GLU A 73 28.72 -19.58 8.02
C GLU A 73 27.29 -19.31 8.48
N GLN A 74 27.02 -19.25 9.79
CA GLN A 74 25.74 -18.90 10.35
C GLN A 74 25.31 -17.47 9.95
N VAL A 75 26.24 -16.52 10.00
CA VAL A 75 25.93 -15.12 9.60
C VAL A 75 25.66 -15.03 8.09
N ALA A 76 26.37 -15.80 7.26
CA ALA A 76 26.08 -15.85 5.83
C ALA A 76 24.66 -16.39 5.56
N GLY A 77 24.24 -17.45 6.27
CA GLY A 77 22.89 -17.98 6.18
C GLY A 77 21.81 -16.98 6.59
N LEU A 78 22.06 -16.15 7.62
CA LEU A 78 21.15 -15.06 8.01
C LEU A 78 21.10 -13.97 6.94
N GLY A 79 22.19 -13.68 6.25
CA GLY A 79 22.21 -12.74 5.12
C GLY A 79 21.26 -13.17 4.01
N THR A 80 21.35 -14.43 3.59
CA THR A 80 20.44 -14.99 2.57
C THR A 80 18.97 -14.92 2.98
N GLN A 81 18.66 -15.18 4.26
CA GLN A 81 17.28 -15.08 4.77
C GLN A 81 16.77 -13.63 4.79
N LEU A 82 17.63 -12.66 5.11
CA LEU A 82 17.30 -11.24 5.06
C LEU A 82 17.03 -10.75 3.64
N ASP A 83 17.83 -11.21 2.67
CA ASP A 83 17.61 -10.87 1.25
C ASP A 83 16.30 -11.47 0.74
N ALA A 84 16.00 -12.71 1.10
CA ALA A 84 14.71 -13.34 0.77
C ALA A 84 13.53 -12.59 1.41
N ALA A 85 13.63 -12.16 2.67
CA ALA A 85 12.61 -11.39 3.35
C ALA A 85 12.39 -10.02 2.71
N LYS A 86 13.46 -9.37 2.23
CA LYS A 86 13.38 -8.12 1.49
C LYS A 86 12.60 -8.28 0.19
N ILE A 87 12.94 -9.29 -0.61
CA ILE A 87 12.23 -9.57 -1.87
C ILE A 87 10.74 -9.83 -1.61
N ALA A 88 10.42 -10.61 -0.57
CA ALA A 88 9.04 -10.89 -0.21
C ALA A 88 8.29 -9.61 0.22
N LEU A 89 8.95 -8.72 0.99
CA LEU A 89 8.36 -7.45 1.42
C LEU A 89 8.10 -6.52 0.23
N ASP A 90 9.05 -6.43 -0.71
CA ASP A 90 8.92 -5.63 -1.92
C ASP A 90 7.73 -6.13 -2.78
N GLY A 91 7.53 -7.45 -2.89
CA GLY A 91 6.38 -8.04 -3.58
C GLY A 91 5.04 -7.69 -2.93
N VAL A 92 4.92 -7.84 -1.61
CA VAL A 92 3.69 -7.46 -0.88
C VAL A 92 3.42 -5.95 -0.99
N GLN A 93 4.47 -5.12 -0.98
CA GLN A 93 4.32 -3.68 -1.15
C GLN A 93 3.81 -3.33 -2.55
N GLN A 94 4.33 -4.01 -3.58
CA GLN A 94 3.85 -3.82 -4.96
C GLN A 94 2.36 -4.19 -5.09
N ASP A 95 1.93 -5.32 -4.53
CA ASP A 95 0.52 -5.73 -4.55
C ASP A 95 -0.39 -4.69 -3.87
N LEU A 96 0.05 -4.14 -2.72
CA LEU A 96 -0.67 -3.07 -2.03
C LEU A 96 -0.73 -1.78 -2.84
N ASP A 97 0.35 -1.40 -3.50
CA ASP A 97 0.43 -0.21 -4.34
C ASP A 97 -0.47 -0.34 -5.58
N GLU A 98 -0.55 -1.52 -6.20
CA GLU A 98 -1.47 -1.81 -7.30
C GLU A 98 -2.93 -1.62 -6.87
N ILE A 99 -3.31 -2.13 -5.70
CA ILE A 99 -4.65 -1.93 -5.14
C ILE A 99 -4.90 -0.44 -4.89
N LEU A 100 -3.96 0.26 -4.25
CA LEU A 100 -4.06 1.69 -3.95
C LEU A 100 -4.25 2.55 -5.20
N MET A 101 -3.56 2.21 -6.29
CA MET A 101 -3.68 2.92 -7.56
C MET A 101 -5.04 2.72 -8.23
N ALA A 102 -5.69 1.58 -7.99
CA ALA A 102 -7.01 1.26 -8.54
C ALA A 102 -8.18 1.82 -7.71
N ILE A 103 -7.97 2.15 -6.43
CA ILE A 103 -9.02 2.66 -5.54
C ILE A 103 -9.37 4.12 -5.92
N PRO A 104 -10.64 4.42 -6.20
CA PRO A 104 -11.08 5.79 -6.44
C PRO A 104 -11.06 6.62 -5.15
N ASN A 105 -11.13 7.95 -5.29
CA ASN A 105 -11.23 8.84 -4.13
C ASN A 105 -12.56 8.65 -3.38
N ILE A 106 -12.50 8.79 -2.07
CA ILE A 106 -13.68 8.82 -1.20
C ILE A 106 -14.49 10.08 -1.51
N PRO A 107 -15.81 9.97 -1.75
CA PRO A 107 -16.68 11.13 -1.93
C PRO A 107 -16.79 11.93 -0.63
N HIS A 108 -16.89 13.24 -0.75
CA HIS A 108 -17.25 14.10 0.39
C HIS A 108 -18.67 13.81 0.85
N ASP A 109 -18.96 14.05 2.13
CA ASP A 109 -20.28 13.74 2.72
C ASP A 109 -21.46 14.48 2.05
N SER A 110 -21.21 15.64 1.45
CA SER A 110 -22.21 16.40 0.70
C SER A 110 -22.54 15.81 -0.69
N VAL A 111 -21.75 14.86 -1.18
CA VAL A 111 -22.02 14.21 -2.47
C VAL A 111 -23.14 13.19 -2.27
N PRO A 112 -24.21 13.22 -3.11
CA PRO A 112 -25.26 12.23 -3.03
C PRO A 112 -24.75 10.83 -3.34
N ASP A 113 -25.43 9.81 -2.84
CA ASP A 113 -25.16 8.44 -3.21
C ASP A 113 -25.62 8.21 -4.65
N GLY A 114 -24.76 7.54 -5.45
CA GLY A 114 -25.04 7.30 -6.85
C GLY A 114 -23.87 6.69 -7.60
N THR A 115 -24.14 6.23 -8.82
CA THR A 115 -23.18 5.55 -9.69
C THR A 115 -22.86 6.32 -10.96
N GLY A 116 -23.58 7.40 -11.25
CA GLY A 116 -23.43 8.17 -12.46
C GLY A 116 -23.80 9.64 -12.30
N GLU A 117 -23.76 10.35 -13.43
CA GLU A 117 -24.04 11.79 -13.48
C GLU A 117 -25.53 12.14 -13.23
N ASP A 118 -26.42 11.21 -13.53
CA ASP A 118 -27.87 11.36 -13.29
C ASP A 118 -28.21 11.47 -11.79
N ASP A 119 -27.34 10.94 -10.93
CA ASP A 119 -27.49 11.01 -9.48
C ASP A 119 -26.96 12.34 -8.89
N ASN A 120 -26.35 13.20 -9.71
CA ASN A 120 -25.79 14.47 -9.27
C ASN A 120 -26.88 15.46 -8.87
N ARG A 121 -26.65 16.13 -7.73
CA ARG A 121 -27.51 17.22 -7.28
C ARG A 121 -26.96 18.56 -7.74
N GLU A 122 -27.74 19.31 -8.53
CA GLU A 122 -27.38 20.67 -8.89
C GLU A 122 -27.29 21.55 -7.62
N VAL A 123 -26.11 22.11 -7.36
CA VAL A 123 -25.86 22.96 -6.18
C VAL A 123 -26.21 24.41 -6.50
N ARG A 124 -25.85 24.88 -7.69
CA ARG A 124 -26.08 26.25 -8.15
C ARG A 124 -26.02 26.33 -9.65
N ARG A 125 -26.90 27.08 -10.25
CA ARG A 125 -26.81 27.49 -11.65
C ARG A 125 -26.41 28.96 -11.71
N TRP A 126 -25.48 29.29 -12.61
CA TRP A 126 -25.03 30.66 -12.82
C TRP A 126 -24.78 30.92 -14.31
N GLY A 127 -25.34 32.03 -14.84
CA GLY A 127 -25.22 32.42 -16.23
C GLY A 127 -25.99 31.50 -17.20
N GLU A 128 -25.86 31.79 -18.47
CA GLU A 128 -26.40 30.99 -19.56
C GLU A 128 -25.27 30.63 -20.52
N PRO A 129 -25.18 29.36 -21.00
CA PRO A 129 -24.23 28.97 -22.02
C PRO A 129 -24.41 29.82 -23.28
N ARG A 130 -23.30 30.24 -23.87
CA ARG A 130 -23.30 30.96 -25.14
C ARG A 130 -23.91 30.08 -26.21
N ARG A 131 -24.86 30.62 -26.98
CA ARG A 131 -25.39 29.96 -28.17
C ARG A 131 -24.51 30.32 -29.37
N PHE A 132 -24.19 29.31 -30.17
CA PHE A 132 -23.43 29.46 -31.40
C PHE A 132 -24.38 29.23 -32.58
N ASP A 133 -24.14 29.92 -33.70
CA ASP A 133 -24.82 29.74 -35.00
C ASP A 133 -24.16 28.67 -35.85
N PHE A 134 -23.14 27.99 -35.30
CA PHE A 134 -22.41 26.87 -35.91
C PHE A 134 -22.33 25.71 -34.91
N GLU A 135 -22.02 24.53 -35.39
CA GLU A 135 -21.79 23.34 -34.56
C GLU A 135 -20.41 23.45 -33.87
N PRO A 136 -20.39 23.67 -32.52
CA PRO A 136 -19.14 23.81 -31.80
C PRO A 136 -18.43 22.47 -31.71
N LYS A 137 -17.14 22.46 -32.04
CA LYS A 137 -16.30 21.28 -31.86
C LYS A 137 -15.71 21.23 -30.47
N ASP A 138 -15.50 20.00 -29.95
CA ASP A 138 -14.73 19.75 -28.77
C ASP A 138 -13.24 20.09 -29.00
N HIS A 139 -12.50 20.38 -27.92
CA HIS A 139 -11.06 20.66 -27.99
C HIS A 139 -10.22 19.48 -28.52
N VAL A 140 -10.77 18.27 -28.52
CA VAL A 140 -10.15 17.07 -29.11
C VAL A 140 -10.39 17.01 -30.64
N ASP A 141 -11.47 17.65 -31.11
CA ASP A 141 -11.88 17.64 -32.53
C ASP A 141 -11.38 18.86 -33.33
N VAL A 142 -10.59 19.74 -32.72
CA VAL A 142 -10.07 20.97 -33.31
C VAL A 142 -8.66 20.77 -33.91
#